data_ca9677af99d32d63fcdcc62e4c414c46
#
_entry.id   ca9677af99d32d63fcdcc62e4c414c46
#
_cell.length_a   1.000
_cell.length_b   1.000
_cell.length_c   1.000
_cell.angle_alpha   90.00
_cell.angle_beta   90.00
_cell.angle_gamma   90.00
#
_symmetry.space_group_name_H-M   'P 1'
#
loop_
_entity.id
_entity.type
_entity.pdbx_description
1 polymer ?
#
loop_
_entity_poly.entity_id
_entity_poly.type
_entity_poly.pdbx_seq_one_letter_code
_entity_poly.pdbx_strand_id
1 'polypeptide(L)'
;RLTKSKLPFDSYLFIQYTKKAVWNVFRESLPMRDLNFNPGIGLGHLIIRHNKYIGKAYLMLEHESNGKDSIDSRSWNKITFSWALVLNDNWETQFKTWIPIIDGENNKDILKYNGIFQFAVNYRTCNKRLQIGALITQRKAWFGFNTQLELSYKFNKRENQFFFIQYY
;
A
#
# COMPACT_ATOMS: atom_id res chain seq x y z
N ARG A 1 -1.78 -6.26 17.25
CA ARG A 1 -3.07 -6.07 17.95
C ARG A 1 -2.84 -5.24 19.21
N LEU A 2 -3.40 -4.04 19.27
CA LEU A 2 -3.21 -3.09 20.38
C LEU A 2 -4.26 -3.24 21.49
N THR A 3 -5.36 -3.94 21.23
CA THR A 3 -6.45 -4.10 22.19
C THR A 3 -6.75 -5.57 22.47
N LYS A 4 -6.99 -5.88 23.75
CA LYS A 4 -7.49 -7.18 24.21
C LYS A 4 -9.03 -7.21 24.30
N SER A 5 -9.67 -6.04 24.31
CA SER A 5 -11.14 -5.92 24.32
C SER A 5 -11.72 -6.23 22.95
N LYS A 6 -12.92 -6.80 22.92
CA LYS A 6 -13.68 -6.99 21.69
C LYS A 6 -14.11 -5.63 21.17
N LEU A 7 -13.54 -5.22 20.04
CA LEU A 7 -14.00 -4.08 19.29
C LEU A 7 -15.20 -4.49 18.41
N PRO A 8 -16.03 -3.54 17.95
CA PRO A 8 -17.13 -3.84 17.03
C PRO A 8 -16.64 -4.66 15.82
N PHE A 9 -17.49 -5.59 15.36
CA PHE A 9 -17.22 -6.45 14.20
C PHE A 9 -15.97 -7.35 14.35
N ASP A 10 -15.62 -7.78 15.56
CA ASP A 10 -14.39 -8.56 15.83
C ASP A 10 -13.14 -7.93 15.25
N SER A 11 -13.12 -6.60 15.19
CA SER A 11 -12.00 -5.84 14.66
C SER A 11 -10.85 -5.73 15.68
N TYR A 12 -9.69 -5.30 15.20
CA TYR A 12 -8.53 -4.97 16.03
C TYR A 12 -7.97 -3.61 15.63
N LEU A 13 -7.50 -2.87 16.60
CA LEU A 13 -6.79 -1.61 16.39
C LEU A 13 -5.34 -1.90 15.99
N PHE A 14 -4.82 -1.19 14.98
CA PHE A 14 -3.43 -1.28 14.57
C PHE A 14 -2.88 0.09 14.19
N ILE A 15 -1.56 0.21 14.26
CA ILE A 15 -0.79 1.35 13.75
C ILE A 15 0.05 0.83 12.60
N GLN A 16 0.13 1.62 11.54
CA GLN A 16 0.98 1.40 10.38
C GLN A 16 1.92 2.58 10.19
N TYR A 17 3.13 2.30 9.77
CA TYR A 17 4.06 3.32 9.32
C TYR A 17 4.80 2.81 8.07
N THR A 18 4.69 3.56 6.99
CA THR A 18 5.42 3.27 5.76
C THR A 18 6.34 4.44 5.43
N LYS A 19 7.59 4.14 5.09
CA LYS A 19 8.56 5.10 4.58
C LYS A 19 9.04 4.62 3.22
N LYS A 20 8.89 5.46 2.19
CA LYS A 20 9.48 5.24 0.87
C LYS A 20 10.61 6.23 0.68
N ALA A 21 11.79 5.74 0.31
CA ALA A 21 12.96 6.56 0.00
C ALA A 21 13.48 6.18 -1.38
N VAL A 22 13.80 7.17 -2.18
CA VAL A 22 14.38 7.01 -3.52
C VAL A 22 15.75 7.69 -3.54
N TRP A 23 16.80 6.89 -3.74
CA TRP A 23 18.17 7.36 -3.87
C TRP A 23 18.63 7.35 -5.33
N ASN A 24 19.45 8.35 -5.68
CA ASN A 24 20.15 8.33 -6.94
C ASN A 24 21.54 7.68 -6.74
N VAL A 25 21.58 6.37 -6.79
CA VAL A 25 22.80 5.58 -6.53
C VAL A 25 23.90 5.72 -7.60
N PHE A 26 23.62 6.39 -8.70
CA PHE A 26 24.57 6.61 -9.80
C PHE A 26 25.19 8.02 -9.79
N ARG A 27 24.88 8.84 -8.78
CA ARG A 27 25.49 10.18 -8.60
C ARG A 27 26.44 10.20 -7.42
N GLU A 28 27.45 11.07 -7.49
CA GLU A 28 28.31 11.35 -6.34
C GLU A 28 27.48 11.70 -5.12
N SER A 29 27.96 11.28 -3.93
CA SER A 29 27.30 11.48 -2.63
C SER A 29 25.93 10.81 -2.47
N LEU A 30 25.53 9.94 -3.40
CA LEU A 30 24.27 9.17 -3.35
C LEU A 30 23.08 10.03 -2.89
N PRO A 31 22.74 11.15 -3.56
CA PRO A 31 21.76 12.09 -3.06
C PRO A 31 20.37 11.44 -2.99
N MET A 32 19.68 11.70 -1.88
CA MET A 32 18.29 11.27 -1.72
C MET A 32 17.40 12.13 -2.62
N ARG A 33 16.70 11.48 -3.54
CA ARG A 33 15.85 12.15 -4.53
C ARG A 33 14.48 12.47 -3.96
N ASP A 34 13.91 11.53 -3.23
CA ASP A 34 12.55 11.65 -2.73
C ASP A 34 12.35 10.86 -1.44
N LEU A 35 11.51 11.39 -0.57
CA LEU A 35 11.07 10.79 0.67
C LEU A 35 9.56 10.89 0.76
N ASN A 36 8.94 9.83 1.22
CA ASN A 36 7.52 9.81 1.53
C ASN A 36 7.31 9.07 2.86
N PHE A 37 6.56 9.70 3.75
CA PHE A 37 6.22 9.21 5.08
C PHE A 37 4.71 8.99 5.13
N ASN A 38 4.28 7.82 5.55
CA ASN A 38 2.87 7.49 5.62
C ASN A 38 2.53 6.75 6.93
N PRO A 39 2.39 7.48 8.05
CA PRO A 39 1.80 6.95 9.26
C PRO A 39 0.29 6.79 9.14
N GLY A 40 -0.25 5.80 9.85
CA GLY A 40 -1.68 5.56 9.89
C GLY A 40 -2.10 4.79 11.13
N ILE A 41 -3.36 4.99 11.50
CA ILE A 41 -4.05 4.24 12.55
C ILE A 41 -5.35 3.71 12.00
N GLY A 42 -5.72 2.50 12.35
CA GLY A 42 -6.92 1.91 11.75
C GLY A 42 -7.48 0.71 12.49
N LEU A 43 -8.64 0.31 12.02
CA LEU A 43 -9.35 -0.90 12.42
C LEU A 43 -9.20 -1.95 11.33
N GLY A 44 -8.77 -3.15 11.72
CA GLY A 44 -8.63 -4.29 10.84
C GLY A 44 -9.60 -5.41 11.22
N HIS A 45 -10.12 -6.10 10.22
CA HIS A 45 -10.97 -7.28 10.37
C HIS A 45 -10.42 -8.42 9.51
N LEU A 46 -10.26 -9.61 10.13
CA LEU A 46 -9.88 -10.83 9.41
C LEU A 46 -11.15 -11.53 8.90
N ILE A 47 -11.19 -11.79 7.62
CA ILE A 47 -12.31 -12.48 6.98
C ILE A 47 -12.05 -13.98 7.04
N ILE A 48 -12.80 -14.68 7.88
CA ILE A 48 -12.68 -16.12 8.09
C ILE A 48 -14.00 -16.78 7.66
N ARG A 49 -13.94 -17.79 6.81
CA ARG A 49 -15.08 -18.58 6.37
C ARG A 49 -14.75 -20.07 6.53
N HIS A 50 -15.64 -20.83 7.17
CA HIS A 50 -15.44 -22.27 7.47
C HIS A 50 -14.07 -22.56 8.10
N ASN A 51 -13.67 -21.78 9.12
CA ASN A 51 -12.38 -21.84 9.79
C ASN A 51 -11.15 -21.64 8.87
N LYS A 52 -11.35 -21.15 7.65
CA LYS A 52 -10.27 -20.82 6.71
C LYS A 52 -10.17 -19.30 6.55
N TYR A 53 -8.95 -18.78 6.67
CA TYR A 53 -8.65 -17.38 6.34
C TYR A 53 -8.84 -17.17 4.83
N ILE A 54 -9.68 -16.22 4.46
CA ILE A 54 -9.95 -15.87 3.07
C ILE A 54 -9.63 -14.40 2.75
N GLY A 55 -9.27 -13.61 3.75
CA GLY A 55 -8.90 -12.23 3.50
C GLY A 55 -8.94 -11.34 4.73
N LYS A 56 -8.75 -10.06 4.49
CA LYS A 56 -8.75 -9.01 5.51
C LYS A 56 -9.30 -7.71 4.95
N ALA A 57 -9.91 -6.91 5.80
CA ALA A 57 -10.37 -5.58 5.49
C ALA A 57 -9.82 -4.57 6.50
N TYR A 58 -9.57 -3.34 6.07
CA TYR A 58 -9.07 -2.25 6.91
C TYR A 58 -9.85 -0.97 6.65
N LEU A 59 -10.06 -0.23 7.73
CA LEU A 59 -10.45 1.17 7.69
C LEU A 59 -9.38 1.96 8.43
N MET A 60 -8.75 2.93 7.78
CA MET A 60 -7.61 3.66 8.33
C MET A 60 -7.74 5.16 8.15
N LEU A 61 -7.23 5.90 9.11
CA LEU A 61 -6.85 7.30 8.95
C LEU A 61 -5.34 7.34 8.68
N GLU A 62 -4.95 7.87 7.55
CA GLU A 62 -3.57 7.94 7.10
C GLU A 62 -3.16 9.41 6.87
N HIS A 63 -1.93 9.72 7.27
CA HIS A 63 -1.24 10.93 6.86
C HIS A 63 -0.14 10.56 5.87
N GLU A 64 0.03 11.34 4.81
CA GLU A 64 1.11 11.15 3.86
C GLU A 64 1.81 12.48 3.61
N SER A 65 3.15 12.51 3.71
CA SER A 65 3.94 13.72 3.53
C SER A 65 5.30 13.41 2.93
N ASN A 66 5.87 14.39 2.21
CA ASN A 66 7.22 14.28 1.67
C ASN A 66 8.32 14.77 2.64
N GLY A 67 7.96 15.22 3.83
CA GLY A 67 8.91 15.68 4.86
C GLY A 67 9.69 16.96 4.50
N LYS A 68 9.21 17.71 3.50
CA LYS A 68 9.76 19.00 3.12
C LYS A 68 8.93 20.13 3.72
N ASP A 69 9.49 21.33 3.75
CA ASP A 69 8.86 22.55 4.21
C ASP A 69 8.53 23.53 3.07
N SER A 70 7.87 24.63 3.40
CA SER A 70 7.57 25.74 2.51
C SER A 70 6.87 25.31 1.21
N ILE A 71 7.27 25.86 0.08
CA ILE A 71 6.65 25.61 -1.24
C ILE A 71 6.83 24.18 -1.76
N ASP A 72 7.82 23.46 -1.24
CA ASP A 72 8.11 22.08 -1.59
C ASP A 72 7.34 21.08 -0.72
N SER A 73 6.68 21.55 0.32
CA SER A 73 5.87 20.71 1.21
C SER A 73 4.68 20.11 0.44
N ARG A 74 4.51 18.82 0.60
CA ARG A 74 3.32 18.09 0.12
C ARG A 74 2.87 17.15 1.21
N SER A 75 1.69 17.41 1.71
CA SER A 75 1.08 16.55 2.73
C SER A 75 -0.43 16.48 2.55
N TRP A 76 -1.01 15.39 2.97
CA TRP A 76 -2.45 15.22 2.97
C TRP A 76 -2.88 14.13 3.94
N ASN A 77 -4.10 14.24 4.41
CA ASN A 77 -4.77 13.23 5.22
C ASN A 77 -5.83 12.54 4.39
N LYS A 78 -6.08 11.28 4.67
CA LYS A 78 -7.08 10.47 3.96
C LYS A 78 -7.70 9.43 4.87
N ILE A 79 -8.97 9.15 4.63
CA ILE A 79 -9.64 7.98 5.16
C ILE A 79 -9.53 6.89 4.10
N THR A 80 -8.88 5.79 4.45
CA THR A 80 -8.62 4.70 3.52
C THR A 80 -9.42 3.47 3.91
N PHE A 81 -10.09 2.89 2.93
CA PHE A 81 -10.67 1.56 3.01
C PHE A 81 -9.89 0.60 2.09
N SER A 82 -9.55 -0.57 2.60
CA SER A 82 -8.84 -1.60 1.83
C SER A 82 -9.34 -2.97 2.19
N TRP A 83 -9.45 -3.85 1.19
CA TRP A 83 -9.62 -5.27 1.41
C TRP A 83 -8.63 -6.06 0.58
N ALA A 84 -8.18 -7.18 1.11
CA ALA A 84 -7.37 -8.17 0.42
C ALA A 84 -8.06 -9.54 0.53
N LEU A 85 -8.16 -10.24 -0.59
CA LEU A 85 -8.81 -11.54 -0.69
C LEU A 85 -7.85 -12.58 -1.25
N VAL A 86 -7.82 -13.73 -0.61
CA VAL A 86 -7.14 -14.94 -1.09
C VAL A 86 -8.14 -15.70 -1.93
N LEU A 87 -7.98 -15.66 -3.24
CA LEU A 87 -8.89 -16.35 -4.18
C LEU A 87 -8.64 -17.86 -4.17
N ASN A 88 -7.36 -18.25 -4.11
CA ASN A 88 -6.91 -19.62 -3.96
C ASN A 88 -5.44 -19.64 -3.47
N ASP A 89 -4.79 -20.80 -3.45
CA ASP A 89 -3.42 -20.96 -2.92
C ASP A 89 -2.36 -20.19 -3.73
N ASN A 90 -2.69 -19.75 -4.95
CA ASN A 90 -1.78 -19.08 -5.86
C ASN A 90 -2.13 -17.61 -6.09
N TRP A 91 -3.41 -17.21 -5.94
CA TRP A 91 -3.89 -15.89 -6.29
C TRP A 91 -4.40 -15.11 -5.09
N GLU A 92 -3.94 -13.89 -4.98
CA GLU A 92 -4.38 -12.90 -4.00
C GLU A 92 -4.68 -11.58 -4.71
N THR A 93 -5.75 -10.91 -4.30
CA THR A 93 -6.13 -9.59 -4.81
C THR A 93 -6.23 -8.59 -3.67
N GLN A 94 -5.96 -7.33 -3.97
CA GLN A 94 -6.16 -6.23 -3.04
C GLN A 94 -6.82 -5.05 -3.77
N PHE A 95 -7.82 -4.48 -3.13
CA PHE A 95 -8.40 -3.21 -3.51
C PHE A 95 -8.21 -2.21 -2.38
N LYS A 96 -7.85 -0.98 -2.73
CA LYS A 96 -7.69 0.13 -1.81
C LYS A 96 -8.34 1.36 -2.41
N THR A 97 -9.17 2.04 -1.64
CA THR A 97 -9.77 3.32 -2.03
C THR A 97 -9.66 4.30 -0.87
N TRP A 98 -9.70 5.59 -1.16
CA TRP A 98 -9.54 6.62 -0.14
C TRP A 98 -10.37 7.87 -0.44
N ILE A 99 -10.73 8.54 0.64
CA ILE A 99 -11.37 9.85 0.62
C ILE A 99 -10.33 10.83 1.18
N PRO A 100 -9.83 11.80 0.39
CA PRO A 100 -8.90 12.80 0.87
C PRO A 100 -9.61 13.78 1.80
N ILE A 101 -8.89 14.21 2.83
CA ILE A 101 -9.29 15.34 3.67
C ILE A 101 -8.53 16.55 3.12
N ILE A 102 -9.23 17.39 2.36
CA ILE A 102 -8.64 18.54 1.68
C ILE A 102 -8.64 19.74 2.62
N ASP A 103 -7.49 20.27 2.94
CA ASP A 103 -7.32 21.46 3.80
C ASP A 103 -7.36 22.78 3.02
N GLY A 104 -7.33 22.70 1.70
CA GLY A 104 -7.49 23.87 0.82
C GLY A 104 -6.22 24.64 0.51
N GLU A 105 -5.10 24.41 1.18
CA GLU A 105 -3.86 25.15 0.97
C GLU A 105 -2.82 24.39 0.16
N ASN A 106 -2.45 23.18 0.60
CA ASN A 106 -1.30 22.44 0.06
C ASN A 106 -1.67 21.25 -0.83
N ASN A 107 -2.95 20.88 -0.93
CA ASN A 107 -3.37 19.62 -1.54
C ASN A 107 -4.63 19.68 -2.41
N LYS A 108 -5.00 20.88 -2.88
CA LYS A 108 -6.21 21.07 -3.73
C LYS A 108 -6.26 20.13 -4.94
N ASP A 109 -5.11 19.85 -5.50
CA ASP A 109 -4.97 19.07 -6.73
C ASP A 109 -4.59 17.60 -6.49
N ILE A 110 -4.58 17.14 -5.22
CA ILE A 110 -4.05 15.81 -4.87
C ILE A 110 -4.73 14.67 -5.63
N LEU A 111 -6.04 14.78 -5.87
CA LEU A 111 -6.79 13.77 -6.63
C LEU A 111 -6.42 13.69 -8.11
N LYS A 112 -5.87 14.77 -8.67
CA LYS A 112 -5.38 14.74 -10.06
C LYS A 112 -4.17 13.83 -10.23
N TYR A 113 -3.39 13.66 -9.15
CA TYR A 113 -2.14 12.89 -9.16
C TYR A 113 -2.29 11.52 -8.54
N ASN A 114 -3.00 11.43 -7.42
CA ASN A 114 -3.11 10.19 -6.64
C ASN A 114 -4.40 9.41 -6.88
N GLY A 115 -5.36 9.98 -7.66
CA GLY A 115 -6.64 9.34 -7.91
C GLY A 115 -7.41 9.00 -6.64
N ILE A 116 -8.32 8.03 -6.72
CA ILE A 116 -9.18 7.62 -5.61
C ILE A 116 -9.09 6.13 -5.28
N PHE A 117 -8.44 5.32 -6.10
CA PHE A 117 -8.32 3.89 -5.84
C PHE A 117 -7.05 3.26 -6.40
N GLN A 118 -6.76 2.09 -5.88
CA GLN A 118 -5.67 1.22 -6.27
C GLN A 118 -6.15 -0.23 -6.26
N PHE A 119 -5.74 -1.00 -7.25
CA PHE A 119 -6.03 -2.42 -7.36
C PHE A 119 -4.75 -3.20 -7.59
N ALA A 120 -4.57 -4.29 -6.85
CA ALA A 120 -3.43 -5.17 -7.00
C ALA A 120 -3.86 -6.62 -7.18
N VAL A 121 -3.10 -7.35 -7.97
CA VAL A 121 -3.21 -8.80 -8.15
C VAL A 121 -1.83 -9.39 -7.95
N ASN A 122 -1.73 -10.44 -7.14
CA ASN A 122 -0.52 -11.20 -6.90
C ASN A 122 -0.74 -12.66 -7.26
N TYR A 123 0.17 -13.20 -8.04
CA TYR A 123 0.27 -14.61 -8.34
C TYR A 123 1.51 -15.19 -7.69
N ARG A 124 1.36 -16.34 -7.04
CA ARG A 124 2.47 -17.08 -6.44
C ARG A 124 2.46 -18.51 -6.96
N THR A 125 3.58 -19.00 -7.45
CA THR A 125 3.72 -20.38 -7.89
C THR A 125 3.50 -21.39 -6.76
N CYS A 126 3.10 -22.62 -7.09
CA CYS A 126 2.84 -23.68 -6.11
C CYS A 126 4.05 -23.98 -5.21
N ASN A 127 5.27 -23.86 -5.72
CA ASN A 127 6.50 -24.02 -4.94
C ASN A 127 6.86 -22.79 -4.09
N LYS A 128 6.04 -21.70 -4.15
CA LYS A 128 6.19 -20.43 -3.42
C LYS A 128 7.52 -19.70 -3.68
N ARG A 129 8.22 -20.02 -4.77
CA ARG A 129 9.49 -19.37 -5.12
C ARG A 129 9.33 -18.13 -5.96
N LEU A 130 8.41 -18.16 -6.93
CA LEU A 130 8.16 -17.03 -7.82
C LEU A 130 6.86 -16.36 -7.44
N GLN A 131 6.90 -15.04 -7.33
CA GLN A 131 5.73 -14.19 -7.17
C GLN A 131 5.73 -13.13 -8.26
N ILE A 132 4.59 -12.93 -8.89
CA ILE A 132 4.35 -11.90 -9.89
C ILE A 132 3.23 -11.01 -9.34
N GLY A 133 3.49 -9.71 -9.26
CA GLY A 133 2.54 -8.70 -8.81
C GLY A 133 2.24 -7.69 -9.89
N ALA A 134 1.00 -7.28 -9.98
CA ALA A 134 0.58 -6.13 -10.77
C ALA A 134 -0.23 -5.19 -9.89
N LEU A 135 0.10 -3.91 -9.93
CA LEU A 135 -0.55 -2.85 -9.19
C LEU A 135 -0.97 -1.76 -10.16
N ILE A 136 -2.23 -1.39 -10.10
CA ILE A 136 -2.81 -0.32 -10.89
C ILE A 136 -3.31 0.75 -9.93
N THR A 137 -2.86 1.99 -10.11
CA THR A 137 -3.33 3.16 -9.36
C THR A 137 -3.98 4.12 -10.34
N GLN A 138 -5.21 4.50 -10.07
CA GLN A 138 -5.89 5.52 -10.86
C GLN A 138 -5.16 6.87 -10.73
N ARG A 139 -5.07 7.58 -11.85
CA ARG A 139 -4.56 8.96 -11.92
C ARG A 139 -5.66 9.91 -12.41
N LYS A 140 -5.20 11.10 -12.74
CA LYS A 140 -5.95 12.18 -13.36
C LYS A 140 -6.86 11.66 -14.47
N ALA A 141 -8.12 12.10 -14.42
CA ALA A 141 -9.21 11.65 -15.28
C ALA A 141 -9.48 10.14 -15.14
N TRP A 142 -10.70 9.73 -15.34
CA TRP A 142 -11.19 8.36 -15.09
C TRP A 142 -10.42 7.24 -15.80
N PHE A 143 -9.62 7.59 -16.82
CA PHE A 143 -8.90 6.64 -17.70
C PHE A 143 -7.37 6.71 -17.60
N GLY A 144 -6.79 7.52 -16.70
CA GLY A 144 -5.36 7.55 -16.47
C GLY A 144 -4.97 6.57 -15.37
N PHE A 145 -4.01 5.67 -15.64
CA PHE A 145 -3.51 4.70 -14.67
C PHE A 145 -1.99 4.72 -14.61
N ASN A 146 -1.47 4.56 -13.38
CA ASN A 146 -0.10 4.12 -13.15
C ASN A 146 -0.14 2.61 -12.97
N THR A 147 0.73 1.92 -13.67
CA THR A 147 0.90 0.48 -13.54
C THR A 147 2.29 0.19 -12.99
N GLN A 148 2.34 -0.64 -11.96
CA GLN A 148 3.57 -1.17 -11.41
C GLN A 148 3.54 -2.69 -11.56
N LEU A 149 4.61 -3.25 -12.11
CA LEU A 149 4.81 -4.68 -12.22
C LEU A 149 5.94 -5.09 -11.29
N GLU A 150 5.78 -6.19 -10.60
CA GLU A 150 6.79 -6.74 -9.69
C GLU A 150 7.02 -8.21 -9.99
N LEU A 151 8.28 -8.59 -10.04
CA LEU A 151 8.72 -9.97 -10.10
C LEU A 151 9.62 -10.23 -8.90
N SER A 152 9.23 -11.17 -8.04
CA SER A 152 10.01 -11.56 -6.86
C SER A 152 10.40 -13.04 -6.95
N TYR A 153 11.67 -13.35 -6.73
CA TYR A 153 12.16 -14.72 -6.72
C TYR A 153 12.89 -15.07 -5.43
N LYS A 154 12.49 -16.17 -4.82
CA LYS A 154 13.06 -16.70 -3.59
C LYS A 154 14.08 -17.80 -3.92
N PHE A 155 15.37 -17.53 -3.68
CA PHE A 155 16.45 -18.48 -3.97
C PHE A 155 16.43 -19.70 -3.02
N ASN A 156 16.26 -19.45 -1.73
CA ASN A 156 16.28 -20.50 -0.72
C ASN A 156 14.91 -20.61 -0.03
N LYS A 157 14.34 -21.81 0.05
CA LYS A 157 13.04 -22.05 0.72
C LYS A 157 13.09 -21.75 2.23
N ARG A 158 14.25 -21.91 2.86
CA ARG A 158 14.45 -21.76 4.31
C ARG A 158 14.69 -20.32 4.75
N GLU A 159 15.11 -19.44 3.84
CA GLU A 159 15.43 -18.05 4.11
C GLU A 159 14.34 -17.11 3.57
N ASN A 160 14.12 -15.98 4.22
CA ASN A 160 13.18 -14.97 3.76
C ASN A 160 13.87 -13.90 2.90
N GLN A 161 14.77 -14.34 2.00
CA GLN A 161 15.49 -13.48 1.07
C GLN A 161 14.89 -13.62 -0.32
N PHE A 162 14.60 -12.47 -0.94
CA PHE A 162 14.04 -12.37 -2.27
C PHE A 162 14.89 -11.45 -3.13
N PHE A 163 15.11 -11.86 -4.36
CA PHE A 163 15.47 -10.94 -5.42
C PHE A 163 14.17 -10.38 -6.02
N PHE A 164 14.08 -9.07 -6.20
CA PHE A 164 12.90 -8.48 -6.84
C PHE A 164 13.28 -7.44 -7.86
N ILE A 165 12.45 -7.31 -8.89
CA ILE A 165 12.51 -6.29 -9.93
C ILE A 165 11.14 -5.63 -9.97
N GLN A 166 11.14 -4.29 -9.99
CA GLN A 166 9.94 -3.50 -10.15
C GLN A 166 10.07 -2.63 -11.40
N TYR A 167 8.99 -2.56 -12.15
CA TYR A 167 8.83 -1.67 -13.30
C TYR A 167 7.63 -0.75 -13.04
N TYR A 168 7.82 0.56 -13.32
CA TYR A 168 6.82 1.62 -13.12
C TYR A 168 6.41 2.24 -14.44
#